data_6923a67da061ba75be05d7477fd95f38
#
_entry.id   6923a67da061ba75be05d7477fd95f38
#
_cell.length_a   1.000
_cell.length_b   1.000
_cell.length_c   1.000
_cell.angle_alpha   90.00
_cell.angle_beta   90.00
_cell.angle_gamma   90.00
#
_symmetry.space_group_name_H-M   'P 1'
#
loop_
_entity.id
_entity.type
_entity.pdbx_description
1 polymer ?
#
loop_
_entity_poly.entity_id
_entity_poly.type
_entity_poly.pdbx_seq_one_letter_code
_entity_poly.pdbx_strand_id
1 'polypeptide(L)'
;RTPLARTATTGDIFGAGAERLPLAPLFEELDSVLRPMLRPLARALRTYVSVNTEIFRRLFPEVAFFLGARSWLREIADAGYPFCFPGILPPDRRLTAFRGLYNLRLASHWGPDGASRMVTNDVGLDGAARLFVLTGPNGGGKTTFTQALGIATVLGQLGLPVPAESAELAPVDARSEERRVGKECATGC
;
A
#
# COMPACT_ATOMS: atom_id res chain seq x y z
N ARG A 1 -10.25 -3.68 -22.05
CA ARG A 1 -9.35 -3.20 -23.14
C ARG A 1 -10.11 -2.14 -23.89
N THR A 2 -9.88 -0.88 -23.56
CA THR A 2 -10.39 0.28 -24.28
C THR A 2 -9.57 0.42 -25.57
N PRO A 3 -10.17 0.52 -26.75
CA PRO A 3 -9.43 0.73 -27.98
C PRO A 3 -8.80 2.12 -27.95
N LEU A 4 -7.49 2.16 -28.19
CA LEU A 4 -6.73 3.39 -28.42
C LEU A 4 -7.40 4.19 -29.54
N ALA A 5 -7.67 5.46 -29.27
CA ALA A 5 -8.22 6.40 -30.24
C ALA A 5 -7.38 6.37 -31.53
N ARG A 6 -8.04 6.12 -32.65
CA ARG A 6 -7.46 6.28 -34.00
C ARG A 6 -6.95 7.70 -34.10
N THR A 7 -5.66 7.86 -34.27
CA THR A 7 -5.08 9.14 -34.68
C THR A 7 -5.69 9.48 -36.04
N ALA A 8 -6.44 10.57 -36.07
CA ALA A 8 -6.97 11.11 -37.32
C ALA A 8 -5.81 11.35 -38.30
N THR A 9 -5.86 10.72 -39.45
CA THR A 9 -4.92 11.00 -40.53
C THR A 9 -5.33 12.31 -41.18
N THR A 10 -4.36 13.05 -41.71
CA THR A 10 -4.53 14.36 -42.34
C THR A 10 -5.64 14.37 -43.41
N GLY A 11 -6.12 13.21 -43.88
CA GLY A 11 -7.22 13.04 -44.82
C GLY A 11 -8.62 13.25 -44.23
N ASP A 12 -8.76 13.16 -42.88
CA ASP A 12 -10.07 13.25 -42.21
C ASP A 12 -10.51 14.70 -41.91
N ILE A 13 -9.60 15.67 -42.11
CA ILE A 13 -9.84 17.09 -41.79
C ILE A 13 -10.42 17.87 -43.00
N PHE A 14 -10.21 17.37 -44.21
CA PHE A 14 -10.73 17.98 -45.43
C PHE A 14 -11.79 17.08 -46.07
N GLY A 15 -13.05 17.50 -45.97
CA GLY A 15 -14.19 16.77 -46.54
C GLY A 15 -13.98 16.38 -47.98
N ALA A 16 -14.54 15.23 -48.39
CA ALA A 16 -14.50 14.69 -49.72
C ALA A 16 -15.15 15.67 -50.71
N GLY A 17 -14.35 16.47 -51.41
CA GLY A 17 -14.83 17.47 -52.38
C GLY A 17 -13.88 18.61 -52.70
N ALA A 18 -12.82 18.82 -51.90
CA ALA A 18 -11.81 19.82 -52.23
C ALA A 18 -10.87 19.30 -53.31
N GLU A 19 -10.81 20.00 -54.48
CA GLU A 19 -9.75 19.80 -55.47
C GLU A 19 -8.41 19.75 -54.75
N ARG A 20 -7.71 18.64 -54.86
CA ARG A 20 -6.39 18.45 -54.26
C ARG A 20 -5.41 19.39 -54.97
N LEU A 21 -5.26 20.60 -54.47
CA LEU A 21 -4.08 21.39 -54.77
C LEU A 21 -2.85 20.52 -54.51
N PRO A 22 -1.84 20.51 -55.38
CA PRO A 22 -0.63 19.68 -55.20
C PRO A 22 0.27 20.30 -54.11
N LEU A 23 -0.24 20.35 -52.89
CA LEU A 23 0.49 20.85 -51.71
C LEU A 23 1.37 19.74 -51.07
N ALA A 24 1.22 18.49 -51.51
CA ALA A 24 2.00 17.38 -51.00
C ALA A 24 3.53 17.61 -51.14
N PRO A 25 4.07 18.08 -52.28
CA PRO A 25 5.48 18.35 -52.42
C PRO A 25 5.96 19.46 -51.44
N LEU A 26 5.14 20.50 -51.24
CA LEU A 26 5.45 21.59 -50.32
C LEU A 26 5.54 21.13 -48.88
N PHE A 27 4.65 20.21 -48.47
CA PHE A 27 4.71 19.62 -47.12
C PHE A 27 5.92 18.72 -46.95
N GLU A 28 6.35 17.97 -47.96
CA GLU A 28 7.56 17.15 -47.92
C GLU A 28 8.83 18.01 -47.79
N GLU A 29 8.92 19.10 -48.56
CA GLU A 29 10.03 20.05 -48.46
C GLU A 29 10.04 20.77 -47.11
N LEU A 30 8.89 21.24 -46.65
CA LEU A 30 8.77 21.88 -45.34
C LEU A 30 9.15 20.92 -44.21
N ASP A 31 8.74 19.67 -44.25
CA ASP A 31 9.06 18.64 -43.30
C ASP A 31 10.58 18.32 -43.31
N SER A 32 11.20 18.29 -44.50
CA SER A 32 12.64 18.08 -44.64
C SER A 32 13.48 19.17 -43.96
N VAL A 33 13.02 20.41 -43.97
CA VAL A 33 13.67 21.57 -43.33
C VAL A 33 13.33 21.64 -41.86
N LEU A 34 12.09 21.44 -41.47
CA LEU A 34 11.64 21.57 -40.07
C LEU A 34 12.11 20.43 -39.18
N ARG A 35 12.13 19.19 -39.67
CA ARG A 35 12.55 18.02 -38.88
C ARG A 35 13.94 18.17 -38.27
N PRO A 36 15.00 18.53 -38.99
CA PRO A 36 16.32 18.70 -38.39
C PRO A 36 16.37 19.84 -37.38
N MET A 37 15.58 20.92 -37.60
CA MET A 37 15.51 22.05 -36.66
C MET A 37 14.75 21.69 -35.38
N LEU A 38 13.69 20.89 -35.48
CA LEU A 38 12.86 20.50 -34.35
C LEU A 38 13.43 19.32 -33.54
N ARG A 39 14.33 18.53 -34.12
CA ARG A 39 14.98 17.38 -33.43
C ARG A 39 15.66 17.75 -32.11
N PRO A 40 16.51 18.79 -32.02
CA PRO A 40 17.14 19.18 -30.75
C PRO A 40 16.09 19.65 -29.73
N LEU A 41 15.08 20.42 -30.17
CA LEU A 41 14.00 20.85 -29.30
C LEU A 41 13.17 19.66 -28.78
N ALA A 42 12.81 18.72 -29.65
CA ALA A 42 12.09 17.51 -29.27
C ALA A 42 12.92 16.65 -28.28
N ARG A 43 14.23 16.60 -28.47
CA ARG A 43 15.15 15.90 -27.54
C ARG A 43 15.17 16.58 -26.17
N ALA A 44 15.33 17.91 -26.14
CA ALA A 44 15.33 18.67 -24.89
C ALA A 44 13.98 18.54 -24.16
N LEU A 45 12.85 18.63 -24.85
CA LEU A 45 11.52 18.44 -24.28
C LEU A 45 11.31 17.03 -23.74
N ARG A 46 11.78 15.99 -24.46
CA ARG A 46 11.68 14.61 -23.97
C ARG A 46 12.48 14.44 -22.67
N THR A 47 13.68 15.00 -22.59
CA THR A 47 14.49 14.95 -21.38
C THR A 47 13.79 15.67 -20.23
N TYR A 48 13.25 16.85 -20.47
CA TYR A 48 12.51 17.61 -19.46
C TYR A 48 11.26 16.89 -18.96
N VAL A 49 10.46 16.34 -19.87
CA VAL A 49 9.26 15.56 -19.52
C VAL A 49 9.63 14.30 -18.77
N SER A 50 10.69 13.58 -19.17
CA SER A 50 11.12 12.34 -18.48
C SER A 50 11.58 12.62 -17.05
N VAL A 51 12.29 13.71 -16.80
CA VAL A 51 12.74 14.08 -15.44
C VAL A 51 11.53 14.39 -14.54
N ASN A 52 10.57 15.18 -15.03
CA ASN A 52 9.40 15.53 -14.24
C ASN A 52 8.45 14.35 -13.98
N THR A 53 8.26 13.47 -14.97
CA THR A 53 7.38 12.31 -14.83
C THR A 53 7.98 11.20 -13.96
N GLU A 54 9.31 11.09 -13.87
CA GLU A 54 9.97 10.07 -13.06
C GLU A 54 9.64 10.22 -11.57
N ILE A 55 9.58 11.43 -11.04
CA ILE A 55 9.17 11.69 -9.64
C ILE A 55 7.76 11.16 -9.40
N PHE A 56 6.82 11.50 -10.29
CA PHE A 56 5.43 11.01 -10.16
C PHE A 56 5.33 9.49 -10.31
N ARG A 57 6.11 8.91 -11.22
CA ARG A 57 6.15 7.46 -11.41
C ARG A 57 6.64 6.71 -10.17
N ARG A 58 7.58 7.28 -9.43
CA ARG A 58 8.09 6.72 -8.16
C ARG A 58 7.10 6.92 -7.02
N LEU A 59 6.48 8.09 -6.91
CA LEU A 59 5.54 8.41 -5.84
C LEU A 59 4.18 7.72 -6.01
N PHE A 60 3.76 7.45 -7.25
CA PHE A 60 2.45 6.89 -7.53
C PHE A 60 2.14 5.59 -6.76
N PRO A 61 3.01 4.56 -6.73
CA PRO A 61 2.73 3.34 -5.99
C PRO A 61 2.62 3.58 -4.47
N GLU A 62 3.42 4.48 -3.92
CA GLU A 62 3.36 4.84 -2.50
C GLU A 62 2.04 5.53 -2.16
N VAL A 63 1.67 6.54 -2.93
CA VAL A 63 0.38 7.24 -2.76
C VAL A 63 -0.80 6.28 -2.95
N ALA A 64 -0.75 5.42 -3.96
CA ALA A 64 -1.79 4.43 -4.21
C ALA A 64 -1.91 3.43 -3.05
N PHE A 65 -0.79 3.01 -2.45
CA PHE A 65 -0.77 2.16 -1.26
C PHE A 65 -1.49 2.84 -0.08
N PHE A 66 -1.13 4.09 0.25
CA PHE A 66 -1.74 4.80 1.38
C PHE A 66 -3.23 5.10 1.15
N LEU A 67 -3.63 5.42 -0.08
CA LEU A 67 -5.05 5.61 -0.42
C LEU A 67 -5.84 4.30 -0.28
N GLY A 68 -5.28 3.19 -0.76
CA GLY A 68 -5.87 1.87 -0.61
C GLY A 68 -5.98 1.44 0.85
N ALA A 69 -4.90 1.59 1.62
CA ALA A 69 -4.88 1.31 3.05
C ALA A 69 -5.92 2.15 3.81
N ARG A 70 -6.00 3.46 3.54
CA ARG A 70 -7.00 4.34 4.14
C ARG A 70 -8.43 3.89 3.83
N SER A 71 -8.71 3.54 2.57
CA SER A 71 -10.05 3.09 2.18
C SER A 71 -10.44 1.81 2.91
N TRP A 72 -9.55 0.84 2.96
CA TRP A 72 -9.77 -0.44 3.65
C TRP A 72 -9.93 -0.28 5.17
N LEU A 73 -9.06 0.50 5.82
CA LEU A 73 -9.16 0.75 7.26
C LEU A 73 -10.43 1.51 7.62
N ARG A 74 -10.87 2.44 6.76
CA ARG A 74 -12.12 3.16 6.95
C ARG A 74 -13.34 2.22 6.89
N GLU A 75 -13.36 1.29 5.94
CA GLU A 75 -14.42 0.29 5.84
C GLU A 75 -14.55 -0.54 7.14
N ILE A 76 -13.41 -0.93 7.73
CA ILE A 76 -13.38 -1.67 9.00
C ILE A 76 -13.81 -0.76 10.18
N ALA A 77 -13.39 0.49 10.20
CA ALA A 77 -13.79 1.45 11.22
C ALA A 77 -15.31 1.74 11.16
N ASP A 78 -15.87 1.88 9.96
CA ASP A 78 -17.31 2.08 9.75
C ASP A 78 -18.11 0.83 10.17
N ALA A 79 -17.49 -0.35 10.20
CA ALA A 79 -18.02 -1.58 10.77
C ALA A 79 -17.96 -1.64 12.32
N GLY A 80 -17.51 -0.59 12.99
CA GLY A 80 -17.52 -0.46 14.45
C GLY A 80 -16.25 -0.93 15.17
N TYR A 81 -15.16 -1.20 14.45
CA TYR A 81 -13.89 -1.57 15.07
C TYR A 81 -13.04 -0.33 15.38
N PRO A 82 -12.53 -0.19 16.62
CA PRO A 82 -11.75 0.98 17.01
C PRO A 82 -10.34 0.98 16.39
N PHE A 83 -9.88 2.16 16.00
CA PHE A 83 -8.51 2.41 15.58
C PHE A 83 -7.93 3.61 16.30
N CYS A 84 -6.64 3.57 16.57
CA CYS A 84 -5.90 4.72 17.08
C CYS A 84 -4.58 4.93 16.32
N PHE A 85 -4.10 6.16 16.29
CA PHE A 85 -2.70 6.41 15.89
C PHE A 85 -1.80 6.16 17.10
N PRO A 86 -0.76 5.31 16.96
CA PRO A 86 0.13 5.04 18.07
C PRO A 86 0.99 6.25 18.41
N GLY A 87 1.23 6.48 19.70
CA GLY A 87 2.30 7.35 20.17
C GLY A 87 3.65 6.72 19.81
N ILE A 88 4.42 7.34 18.91
CA ILE A 88 5.73 6.84 18.51
C ILE A 88 6.78 7.30 19.53
N LEU A 89 7.44 6.34 20.14
CA LEU A 89 8.49 6.55 21.15
C LEU A 89 9.88 6.44 20.51
N PRO A 90 10.90 7.03 21.14
CA PRO A 90 12.28 6.80 20.73
C PRO A 90 12.66 5.30 20.77
N PRO A 91 13.49 4.80 19.83
CA PRO A 91 13.83 3.37 19.71
C PRO A 91 14.50 2.78 20.96
N ASP A 92 15.24 3.61 21.72
CA ASP A 92 15.92 3.22 22.97
C ASP A 92 14.96 2.86 24.10
N ARG A 93 13.73 3.37 24.06
CA ARG A 93 12.70 3.03 25.04
C ARG A 93 12.29 1.56 25.00
N ARG A 94 12.36 0.91 23.84
CA ARG A 94 12.01 -0.51 23.65
C ARG A 94 10.67 -0.88 24.26
N LEU A 95 9.71 0.04 24.18
CA LEU A 95 8.36 -0.15 24.70
C LEU A 95 7.40 -0.38 23.54
N THR A 96 6.56 -1.39 23.67
CA THR A 96 5.40 -1.61 22.80
C THR A 96 4.22 -1.92 23.71
N ALA A 97 3.24 -1.02 23.73
CA ALA A 97 2.04 -1.19 24.52
C ALA A 97 0.80 -0.97 23.69
N PHE A 98 -0.16 -1.86 23.82
CA PHE A 98 -1.47 -1.76 23.19
C PHE A 98 -2.54 -2.02 24.24
N ARG A 99 -3.61 -1.24 24.19
CA ARG A 99 -4.84 -1.48 24.94
C ARG A 99 -5.97 -1.77 23.97
N GLY A 100 -6.74 -2.80 24.24
CA GLY A 100 -7.84 -3.21 23.37
C GLY A 100 -7.37 -3.72 22.01
N LEU A 101 -6.16 -4.29 21.90
CA LEU A 101 -5.62 -4.84 20.65
C LEU A 101 -6.49 -5.98 20.13
N TYR A 102 -6.88 -5.94 18.88
CA TYR A 102 -7.61 -7.01 18.21
C TYR A 102 -6.96 -7.44 16.89
N ASN A 103 -7.38 -8.59 16.37
CA ASN A 103 -6.85 -9.10 15.12
C ASN A 103 -7.57 -8.47 13.92
N LEU A 104 -6.89 -7.59 13.20
CA LEU A 104 -7.40 -6.87 12.04
C LEU A 104 -7.86 -7.80 10.90
N ARG A 105 -7.19 -8.94 10.74
CA ARG A 105 -7.56 -9.93 9.74
C ARG A 105 -8.91 -10.58 10.03
N LEU A 106 -9.19 -10.86 11.31
CA LEU A 106 -10.51 -11.34 11.73
C LEU A 106 -11.56 -10.27 11.56
N ALA A 107 -11.28 -9.02 11.92
CA ALA A 107 -12.21 -7.90 11.74
C ALA A 107 -12.62 -7.74 10.28
N SER A 108 -11.65 -7.76 9.36
CA SER A 108 -11.90 -7.70 7.93
C SER A 108 -12.74 -8.89 7.40
N HIS A 109 -12.60 -10.07 8.02
CA HIS A 109 -13.35 -11.26 7.60
C HIS A 109 -14.77 -11.30 8.18
N TRP A 110 -14.95 -10.85 9.41
CA TRP A 110 -16.24 -10.92 10.10
C TRP A 110 -17.19 -9.75 9.78
N GLY A 111 -16.65 -8.64 9.29
CA GLY A 111 -17.44 -7.44 9.00
C GLY A 111 -18.16 -6.89 10.24
N PRO A 112 -19.27 -6.13 10.06
CA PRO A 112 -19.97 -5.45 11.15
C PRO A 112 -20.50 -6.38 12.24
N ASP A 113 -20.99 -7.56 11.87
CA ASP A 113 -21.54 -8.53 12.80
C ASP A 113 -20.51 -9.11 13.78
N GLY A 114 -19.24 -8.98 13.45
CA GLY A 114 -18.13 -9.48 14.24
C GLY A 114 -17.66 -8.53 15.34
N ALA A 115 -17.99 -7.24 15.26
CA ALA A 115 -17.45 -6.23 16.18
C ALA A 115 -17.78 -6.52 17.65
N SER A 116 -19.03 -6.93 17.93
CA SER A 116 -19.48 -7.29 19.29
C SER A 116 -18.86 -8.59 19.84
N ARG A 117 -18.32 -9.43 18.97
CA ARG A 117 -17.71 -10.73 19.32
C ARG A 117 -16.20 -10.69 19.31
N MET A 118 -15.61 -9.56 18.92
CA MET A 118 -14.15 -9.43 18.82
C MET A 118 -13.53 -9.47 20.22
N VAL A 119 -12.62 -10.43 20.41
CA VAL A 119 -11.81 -10.49 21.64
C VAL A 119 -10.65 -9.53 21.52
N THR A 120 -10.58 -8.59 22.44
CA THR A 120 -9.48 -7.63 22.56
C THR A 120 -8.52 -8.05 23.66
N ASN A 121 -7.28 -7.60 23.55
CA ASN A 121 -6.23 -7.92 24.52
C ASN A 121 -5.41 -6.67 24.86
N ASP A 122 -5.03 -6.53 26.12
CA ASP A 122 -4.03 -5.56 26.52
C ASP A 122 -2.66 -6.24 26.55
N VAL A 123 -1.66 -5.56 26.02
CA VAL A 123 -0.29 -6.07 25.99
C VAL A 123 0.70 -4.95 26.25
N GLY A 124 1.66 -5.20 27.13
CA GLY A 124 2.79 -4.33 27.39
C GLY A 124 4.08 -5.14 27.28
N LEU A 125 4.93 -4.75 26.36
CA LEU A 125 6.27 -5.30 26.16
C LEU A 125 7.24 -4.18 26.48
N ASP A 126 7.82 -4.21 27.66
CA ASP A 126 8.80 -3.22 28.10
C ASP A 126 10.25 -3.71 27.84
N GLY A 127 11.19 -2.78 27.94
CA GLY A 127 12.60 -3.09 27.71
C GLY A 127 13.25 -3.96 28.78
N ALA A 128 12.57 -4.23 29.89
CA ALA A 128 13.07 -5.04 30.99
C ALA A 128 12.98 -6.54 30.69
N ALA A 129 11.88 -6.96 30.04
CA ALA A 129 11.69 -8.34 29.61
C ALA A 129 12.01 -8.49 28.12
N ARG A 130 12.94 -9.40 27.81
CA ARG A 130 13.40 -9.68 26.44
C ARG A 130 12.73 -10.90 25.81
N LEU A 131 12.07 -11.71 26.60
CA LEU A 131 11.43 -12.94 26.18
C LEU A 131 10.05 -13.04 26.81
N PHE A 132 9.06 -13.26 25.97
CA PHE A 132 7.68 -13.50 26.37
C PHE A 132 7.25 -14.87 25.89
N VAL A 133 6.71 -15.69 26.79
CA VAL A 133 6.24 -17.03 26.48
C VAL A 133 4.72 -17.03 26.47
N LEU A 134 4.12 -17.30 25.31
CA LEU A 134 2.69 -17.42 25.15
C LEU A 134 2.29 -18.90 25.15
N THR A 135 1.59 -19.32 26.21
CA THR A 135 1.14 -20.71 26.39
C THR A 135 -0.39 -20.81 26.36
N GLY A 136 -0.89 -22.01 26.16
CA GLY A 136 -2.34 -22.27 26.17
C GLY A 136 -2.74 -23.40 25.24
N PRO A 137 -4.00 -23.85 25.26
CA PRO A 137 -4.49 -24.97 24.46
C PRO A 137 -4.47 -24.63 22.96
N ASN A 138 -4.49 -25.69 22.12
CA ASN A 138 -4.66 -25.54 20.68
C ASN A 138 -6.05 -24.95 20.41
N GLY A 139 -6.13 -23.98 19.49
CA GLY A 139 -7.36 -23.22 19.27
C GLY A 139 -7.60 -22.06 20.25
N GLY A 140 -6.78 -21.89 21.29
CA GLY A 140 -6.94 -20.83 22.31
C GLY A 140 -6.51 -19.43 21.87
N GLY A 141 -6.40 -19.15 20.56
CA GLY A 141 -6.15 -17.80 20.05
C GLY A 141 -4.69 -17.33 20.05
N LYS A 142 -3.71 -18.19 20.42
CA LYS A 142 -2.28 -17.81 20.46
C LYS A 142 -1.79 -17.21 19.14
N THR A 143 -2.03 -17.89 18.03
CA THR A 143 -1.65 -17.43 16.69
C THR A 143 -2.39 -16.14 16.31
N THR A 144 -3.66 -16.04 16.68
CA THR A 144 -4.50 -14.85 16.44
C THR A 144 -3.93 -13.63 17.16
N PHE A 145 -3.52 -13.81 18.41
CA PHE A 145 -2.89 -12.74 19.21
C PHE A 145 -1.52 -12.33 18.64
N THR A 146 -0.65 -13.31 18.29
CA THR A 146 0.65 -13.01 17.69
C THR A 146 0.52 -12.28 16.35
N GLN A 147 -0.45 -12.68 15.53
CA GLN A 147 -0.77 -11.97 14.29
C GLN A 147 -1.27 -10.55 14.54
N ALA A 148 -2.15 -10.36 15.53
CA ALA A 148 -2.66 -9.03 15.90
C ALA A 148 -1.52 -8.09 16.27
N LEU A 149 -0.64 -8.53 17.18
CA LEU A 149 0.55 -7.78 17.60
C LEU A 149 1.45 -7.46 16.42
N GLY A 150 1.60 -8.44 15.50
CA GLY A 150 2.36 -8.32 14.30
C GLY A 150 1.88 -7.25 13.36
N ILE A 151 0.64 -7.34 13.01
CA ILE A 151 -0.01 -6.41 12.09
C ILE A 151 0.00 -5.00 12.69
N ALA A 152 -0.37 -4.84 13.97
CA ALA A 152 -0.40 -3.56 14.63
C ALA A 152 0.99 -2.88 14.65
N THR A 153 2.05 -3.63 14.93
CA THR A 153 3.42 -3.10 14.91
C THR A 153 3.82 -2.61 13.52
N VAL A 154 3.53 -3.40 12.48
CA VAL A 154 3.84 -3.02 11.08
C VAL A 154 3.05 -1.78 10.66
N LEU A 155 1.75 -1.74 10.93
CA LEU A 155 0.91 -0.58 10.61
C LEU A 155 1.40 0.69 11.29
N GLY A 156 1.71 0.59 12.60
CA GLY A 156 2.24 1.73 13.36
C GLY A 156 3.56 2.26 12.81
N GLN A 157 4.48 1.39 12.41
CA GLN A 157 5.74 1.79 11.78
C GLN A 157 5.56 2.39 10.37
N LEU A 158 4.50 2.03 9.67
CA LEU A 158 4.12 2.66 8.40
C LEU A 158 3.40 4.01 8.57
N GLY A 159 3.16 4.45 9.82
CA GLY A 159 2.42 5.68 10.10
C GLY A 159 0.90 5.54 9.87
N LEU A 160 0.40 4.32 9.83
CA LEU A 160 -1.03 4.01 9.72
C LEU A 160 -1.66 3.84 11.11
N PRO A 161 -2.98 4.03 11.26
CA PRO A 161 -3.68 3.69 12.48
C PRO A 161 -3.62 2.19 12.76
N VAL A 162 -3.57 1.83 14.04
CA VAL A 162 -3.46 0.44 14.50
C VAL A 162 -4.77 -0.06 15.08
N PRO A 163 -5.06 -1.37 15.02
CA PRO A 163 -6.30 -1.97 15.51
C PRO A 163 -6.29 -2.09 17.05
N ALA A 164 -6.43 -0.98 17.72
CA ALA A 164 -6.44 -0.88 19.18
C ALA A 164 -7.18 0.39 19.64
N GLU A 165 -7.57 0.45 20.90
CA GLU A 165 -8.14 1.66 21.52
C GLU A 165 -7.06 2.70 21.83
N SER A 166 -5.88 2.26 22.27
CA SER A 166 -4.70 3.10 22.45
C SER A 166 -3.43 2.30 22.23
N ALA A 167 -2.36 2.97 21.80
CA ALA A 167 -1.07 2.33 21.53
C ALA A 167 0.11 3.28 21.74
N GLU A 168 1.20 2.72 22.24
CA GLU A 168 2.52 3.32 22.27
C GLU A 168 3.51 2.34 21.64
N LEU A 169 4.35 2.82 20.73
CA LEU A 169 5.23 1.97 19.94
C LEU A 169 6.61 2.58 19.81
N ALA A 170 7.63 1.88 20.31
CA ALA A 170 9.01 2.12 19.92
C ALA A 170 9.29 1.33 18.63
N PRO A 171 9.85 1.98 17.57
CA PRO A 171 10.17 1.30 16.34
C PRO A 171 11.13 0.12 16.52
N VAL A 172 10.95 -0.93 15.75
CA VAL A 172 11.82 -2.12 15.72
C VAL A 172 12.49 -2.25 14.35
N ASP A 173 13.76 -2.64 14.34
CA ASP A 173 14.58 -2.69 13.12
C ASP A 173 14.19 -3.86 12.21
N ALA A 174 13.85 -5.01 12.82
CA ALA A 174 13.48 -6.20 12.08
C ALA A 174 12.45 -7.02 12.84
N ARG A 175 11.65 -7.74 12.07
CA ARG A 175 10.66 -8.67 12.57
C ARG A 175 10.76 -9.97 11.78
N SER A 176 10.91 -11.09 12.49
CA SER A 176 10.84 -12.41 11.87
C SER A 176 9.80 -13.27 12.58
N GLU A 177 9.03 -14.06 11.82
CA GLU A 177 8.15 -15.10 12.33
C GLU A 177 8.70 -16.45 11.87
N GLU A 178 9.28 -17.23 12.80
CA GLU A 178 9.64 -18.60 12.54
C GLU A 178 8.53 -19.53 13.03
N ARG A 179 7.78 -20.09 12.09
CA ARG A 179 6.85 -21.15 12.38
C ARG A 179 7.61 -22.48 12.36
N ARG A 180 8.09 -22.95 13.51
CA ARG A 180 8.50 -24.33 13.64
C ARG A 180 7.24 -25.20 13.55
N VAL A 181 7.05 -25.85 12.43
CA VAL A 181 6.14 -26.98 12.33
C VAL A 181 6.80 -28.08 13.17
N GLY A 182 6.39 -28.21 14.42
CA GLY A 182 6.71 -29.37 15.22
C GLY A 182 6.26 -30.58 14.42
N LYS A 183 7.14 -31.56 14.23
CA LYS A 183 6.72 -32.90 13.86
C LYS A 183 5.76 -33.34 14.95
N GLU A 184 4.49 -33.15 14.72
CA GLU A 184 3.44 -33.77 15.51
C GLU A 184 3.77 -35.27 15.42
N CYS A 185 3.92 -35.87 16.58
CA CYS A 185 4.17 -37.29 16.69
C CYS A 185 3.16 -38.04 15.85
N ALA A 186 3.60 -38.54 14.71
CA ALA A 186 2.95 -39.64 14.03
C ALA A 186 3.25 -40.92 14.84
N THR A 187 2.72 -40.98 16.04
CA THR A 187 2.60 -42.21 16.82
C THR A 187 1.13 -42.38 17.12
N GLY A 188 0.47 -43.04 16.16
CA GLY A 188 -0.77 -43.71 16.46
C GLY A 188 -0.55 -44.71 17.61
N CYS A 189 -1.38 -44.64 18.58
CA CYS A 189 -1.89 -45.72 19.38
C CYS A 189 -3.39 -45.75 19.20
#